data_4d024105b23a1484fb9d9505b3474323
#
_entry.id   4d024105b23a1484fb9d9505b3474323
#
_cell.length_a   1.000
_cell.length_b   1.000
_cell.length_c   1.000
_cell.angle_alpha   90.00
_cell.angle_beta   90.00
_cell.angle_gamma   90.00
#
_symmetry.space_group_name_H-M   'P 1'
#
loop_
_entity.id
_entity.type
_entity.pdbx_description
1 polymer ?
#
loop_
_entity_poly.entity_id
_entity_poly.type
_entity_poly.pdbx_seq_one_letter_code
_entity_poly.pdbx_strand_id
1 'polypeptide(L)'
;QTCALPIGTGGMSDPYIPLEKELGLTRRCLELIDEYGFGLAIQTKSDLILRDLDLLKSIHRKTKCVVQITLTTHDEALCRKLEPHVCTTKRRAEVLDILREEGIPTVCWMTPILPFINDTEENIHGILDYCIHAKTYGILTFGIGVTLRDGDRQYFYRKLDEHFPGMKQKYIQTYGNAYEIPSPSQASLMRLVRKTCAQHGIENNTNRIFAYMNRFEDKLAGEQLSLFDFT
;
A
#
# COMPACT_ATOMS: atom_id res chain seq x y z
N GLN A 1 -11.28 -1.73 -29.35
CA GLN A 1 -10.53 -2.18 -28.13
C GLN A 1 -11.28 -1.65 -26.91
N THR A 2 -12.05 -2.50 -26.28
CA THR A 2 -12.58 -2.21 -24.94
C THR A 2 -11.40 -2.34 -23.96
N CYS A 3 -10.66 -1.24 -23.73
CA CYS A 3 -9.74 -1.20 -22.62
C CYS A 3 -10.56 -1.40 -21.35
N ALA A 4 -10.27 -2.43 -20.57
CA ALA A 4 -10.83 -2.59 -19.26
C ALA A 4 -10.54 -1.32 -18.45
N LEU A 5 -11.57 -0.66 -17.95
CA LEU A 5 -11.38 0.55 -17.14
C LEU A 5 -10.80 0.14 -15.78
N PRO A 6 -9.76 0.84 -15.31
CA PRO A 6 -9.20 0.58 -13.99
C PRO A 6 -10.13 1.09 -12.90
N ILE A 7 -10.37 0.28 -11.87
CA ILE A 7 -10.99 0.69 -10.63
C ILE A 7 -9.91 0.76 -9.54
N GLY A 8 -9.66 1.99 -9.07
CA GLY A 8 -8.75 2.26 -7.97
C GLY A 8 -9.51 2.53 -6.68
N THR A 9 -9.19 1.82 -5.59
CA THR A 9 -9.81 2.03 -4.27
C THR A 9 -8.79 1.93 -3.13
N GLY A 10 -9.13 2.51 -1.99
CA GLY A 10 -8.28 2.48 -0.78
C GLY A 10 -7.42 3.74 -0.57
N GLY A 11 -7.36 4.67 -1.53
CA GLY A 11 -6.55 5.88 -1.41
C GLY A 11 -7.09 6.92 -0.42
N MET A 12 -8.40 6.97 -0.21
CA MET A 12 -9.05 7.92 0.73
C MET A 12 -9.46 7.26 2.04
N SER A 13 -9.93 6.04 1.97
CA SER A 13 -10.27 5.21 3.14
C SER A 13 -10.00 3.75 2.81
N ASP A 14 -9.62 2.97 3.82
CA ASP A 14 -9.36 1.53 3.64
C ASP A 14 -10.67 0.80 3.33
N PRO A 15 -10.77 0.03 2.24
CA PRO A 15 -11.96 -0.74 1.90
C PRO A 15 -12.22 -1.90 2.87
N TYR A 16 -11.21 -2.31 3.64
CA TYR A 16 -11.29 -3.40 4.61
C TYR A 16 -11.27 -2.90 6.06
N ILE A 17 -12.08 -1.87 6.37
CA ILE A 17 -12.33 -1.47 7.76
C ILE A 17 -12.98 -2.62 8.55
N PRO A 18 -12.91 -2.63 9.90
CA PRO A 18 -13.46 -3.73 10.71
C PRO A 18 -14.93 -4.07 10.41
N LEU A 19 -15.74 -3.07 10.08
CA LEU A 19 -17.16 -3.24 9.75
C LEU A 19 -17.39 -4.04 8.46
N GLU A 20 -16.40 -4.09 7.57
CA GLU A 20 -16.46 -4.87 6.33
C GLU A 20 -16.59 -6.38 6.57
N LYS A 21 -16.17 -6.89 7.75
CA LYS A 21 -16.39 -8.29 8.14
C LYS A 21 -17.87 -8.65 8.17
N GLU A 22 -18.71 -7.70 8.56
CA GLU A 22 -20.16 -7.88 8.74
C GLU A 22 -20.91 -7.48 7.46
N LEU A 23 -20.55 -6.37 6.85
CA LEU A 23 -21.31 -5.79 5.75
C LEU A 23 -21.01 -6.44 4.39
N GLY A 24 -19.77 -6.87 4.15
CA GLY A 24 -19.35 -7.50 2.88
C GLY A 24 -19.48 -6.59 1.67
N LEU A 25 -19.42 -5.26 1.84
CA LEU A 25 -19.62 -4.31 0.75
C LEU A 25 -18.46 -4.34 -0.25
N THR A 26 -17.22 -4.43 0.25
CA THR A 26 -16.04 -4.56 -0.61
C THR A 26 -16.12 -5.83 -1.46
N ARG A 27 -16.51 -6.97 -0.83
CA ARG A 27 -16.69 -8.22 -1.57
C ARG A 27 -17.71 -8.09 -2.71
N ARG A 28 -18.88 -7.46 -2.44
CA ARG A 28 -19.90 -7.22 -3.47
C ARG A 28 -19.39 -6.32 -4.60
N CYS A 29 -18.59 -5.31 -4.27
CA CYS A 29 -17.94 -4.49 -5.30
C CYS A 29 -16.96 -5.32 -6.15
N LEU A 30 -16.18 -6.21 -5.53
CA LEU A 30 -15.27 -7.10 -6.24
C LEU A 30 -16.00 -8.09 -7.15
N GLU A 31 -17.16 -8.60 -6.73
CA GLU A 31 -18.03 -9.46 -7.56
C GLU A 31 -18.46 -8.73 -8.83
N LEU A 32 -18.88 -7.47 -8.72
CA LEU A 32 -19.22 -6.64 -9.89
C LEU A 32 -18.00 -6.35 -10.77
N ILE A 33 -16.85 -6.03 -10.18
CA ILE A 33 -15.61 -5.81 -10.92
C ILE A 33 -15.22 -7.06 -11.73
N ASP A 34 -15.35 -8.23 -11.11
CA ASP A 34 -15.08 -9.50 -11.78
C ASP A 34 -16.10 -9.82 -12.88
N GLU A 35 -17.40 -9.61 -12.61
CA GLU A 35 -18.48 -9.85 -13.58
C GLU A 35 -18.32 -8.99 -14.83
N TYR A 36 -18.04 -7.70 -14.65
CA TYR A 36 -17.91 -6.75 -15.77
C TYR A 36 -16.50 -6.66 -16.38
N GLY A 37 -15.55 -7.46 -15.90
CA GLY A 37 -14.20 -7.52 -16.46
C GLY A 37 -13.36 -6.25 -16.27
N PHE A 38 -13.57 -5.50 -15.20
CA PHE A 38 -12.73 -4.34 -14.88
C PHE A 38 -11.37 -4.76 -14.31
N GLY A 39 -10.35 -3.92 -14.53
CA GLY A 39 -9.08 -4.02 -13.83
C GLY A 39 -9.17 -3.43 -12.42
N LEU A 40 -8.37 -3.95 -11.48
CA LEU A 40 -8.41 -3.55 -10.07
C LEU A 40 -7.04 -3.11 -9.56
N ALA A 41 -7.00 -1.95 -8.90
CA ALA A 41 -5.89 -1.51 -8.06
C ALA A 41 -6.44 -1.18 -6.67
N ILE A 42 -6.21 -2.07 -5.69
CA ILE A 42 -6.79 -1.97 -4.34
C ILE A 42 -5.73 -1.77 -3.28
N GLN A 43 -5.90 -0.73 -2.44
CA GLN A 43 -4.97 -0.42 -1.35
C GLN A 43 -5.60 -0.73 0.01
N THR A 44 -4.82 -1.37 0.89
CA THR A 44 -5.26 -1.67 2.26
C THR A 44 -4.10 -1.83 3.24
N LYS A 45 -4.41 -1.73 4.52
CA LYS A 45 -3.56 -2.15 5.66
C LYS A 45 -4.13 -3.39 6.37
N SER A 46 -5.15 -4.03 5.80
CA SER A 46 -5.89 -5.11 6.43
C SER A 46 -5.54 -6.47 5.82
N ASP A 47 -5.39 -7.49 6.65
CA ASP A 47 -5.29 -8.88 6.21
C ASP A 47 -6.64 -9.49 5.80
N LEU A 48 -7.75 -8.78 6.04
CA LEU A 48 -9.08 -9.20 5.60
C LEU A 48 -9.20 -9.32 4.07
N ILE A 49 -8.30 -8.68 3.31
CA ILE A 49 -8.23 -8.84 1.85
C ILE A 49 -8.08 -10.31 1.42
N LEU A 50 -7.47 -11.15 2.25
CA LEU A 50 -7.31 -12.57 1.98
C LEU A 50 -8.64 -13.35 1.96
N ARG A 51 -9.70 -12.82 2.58
CA ARG A 51 -11.06 -13.37 2.46
C ARG A 51 -11.55 -13.41 1.02
N ASP A 52 -11.12 -12.42 0.22
CA ASP A 52 -11.60 -12.19 -1.14
C ASP A 52 -10.58 -12.64 -2.20
N LEU A 53 -9.63 -13.49 -1.81
CA LEU A 53 -8.55 -13.96 -2.68
C LEU A 53 -9.06 -14.67 -3.94
N ASP A 54 -10.19 -15.37 -3.85
CA ASP A 54 -10.90 -16.00 -4.96
C ASP A 54 -11.25 -14.99 -6.07
N LEU A 55 -11.82 -13.84 -5.68
CA LEU A 55 -12.19 -12.76 -6.59
C LEU A 55 -10.96 -12.04 -7.15
N LEU A 56 -9.97 -11.75 -6.29
CA LEU A 56 -8.73 -11.12 -6.73
C LEU A 56 -8.02 -11.97 -7.81
N LYS A 57 -8.00 -13.29 -7.64
CA LYS A 57 -7.44 -14.23 -8.63
C LYS A 57 -8.27 -14.24 -9.92
N SER A 58 -9.60 -14.24 -9.82
CA SER A 58 -10.49 -14.21 -10.98
C SER A 58 -10.28 -12.93 -11.79
N ILE A 59 -10.30 -11.77 -11.16
CA ILE A 59 -10.03 -10.48 -11.78
C ILE A 59 -8.62 -10.46 -12.41
N HIS A 60 -7.61 -11.01 -11.71
CA HIS A 60 -6.25 -11.04 -12.22
C HIS A 60 -6.11 -11.90 -13.50
N ARG A 61 -6.87 -12.98 -13.62
CA ARG A 61 -6.90 -13.81 -14.84
C ARG A 61 -7.53 -13.10 -16.02
N LYS A 62 -8.63 -12.39 -15.81
CA LYS A 62 -9.39 -11.70 -16.88
C LYS A 62 -8.68 -10.45 -17.38
N THR A 63 -8.23 -9.65 -16.46
CA THR A 63 -7.56 -8.37 -16.72
C THR A 63 -6.24 -8.29 -15.95
N LYS A 64 -6.22 -7.51 -14.88
CA LYS A 64 -5.14 -7.43 -13.93
C LYS A 64 -5.69 -6.97 -12.57
N CYS A 65 -5.21 -7.59 -11.50
CA CYS A 65 -5.40 -7.11 -10.14
C CYS A 65 -4.03 -6.71 -9.58
N VAL A 66 -3.92 -5.52 -9.01
CA VAL A 66 -2.73 -5.06 -8.27
C VAL A 66 -3.14 -4.74 -6.85
N VAL A 67 -2.56 -5.43 -5.89
CA VAL A 67 -2.81 -5.15 -4.47
C VAL A 67 -1.72 -4.24 -3.92
N GLN A 68 -2.12 -3.19 -3.23
CA GLN A 68 -1.24 -2.20 -2.65
C GLN A 68 -1.28 -2.31 -1.14
N ILE A 69 -0.14 -2.57 -0.52
CA ILE A 69 -0.02 -2.72 0.94
C ILE A 69 0.87 -1.61 1.50
N THR A 70 0.40 -0.95 2.56
CA THR A 70 1.18 0.09 3.23
C THR A 70 2.06 -0.53 4.32
N LEU A 71 3.37 -0.30 4.27
CA LEU A 71 4.34 -0.66 5.29
C LEU A 71 5.11 0.59 5.72
N THR A 72 5.03 0.95 7.00
CA THR A 72 5.65 2.18 7.50
C THR A 72 6.66 1.91 8.62
N THR A 73 6.52 0.78 9.32
CA THR A 73 7.29 0.51 10.54
C THR A 73 7.64 -0.97 10.59
N HIS A 74 8.95 -1.29 10.60
CA HIS A 74 9.43 -2.67 10.73
C HIS A 74 9.24 -3.22 12.15
N ASP A 75 9.50 -2.40 13.17
CA ASP A 75 9.35 -2.79 14.57
C ASP A 75 7.88 -3.00 14.94
N GLU A 76 7.54 -4.22 15.40
CA GLU A 76 6.18 -4.63 15.73
C GLU A 76 5.60 -3.86 16.93
N ALA A 77 6.41 -3.53 17.94
CA ALA A 77 5.94 -2.81 19.11
C ALA A 77 5.62 -1.36 18.75
N LEU A 78 6.48 -0.75 17.93
CA LEU A 78 6.26 0.59 17.41
C LEU A 78 5.06 0.60 16.44
N CYS A 79 4.91 -0.42 15.58
CA CYS A 79 3.77 -0.55 14.69
C CYS A 79 2.45 -0.55 15.46
N ARG A 80 2.32 -1.36 16.51
CA ARG A 80 1.11 -1.39 17.35
C ARG A 80 0.82 -0.06 18.04
N LYS A 81 1.86 0.72 18.35
CA LYS A 81 1.72 2.05 18.93
C LYS A 81 1.26 3.08 17.92
N LEU A 82 1.80 3.06 16.71
CA LEU A 82 1.48 4.02 15.65
C LEU A 82 0.16 3.70 14.93
N GLU A 83 -0.15 2.42 14.77
CA GLU A 83 -1.28 1.93 13.98
C GLU A 83 -2.09 0.87 14.76
N PRO A 84 -2.69 1.24 15.92
CA PRO A 84 -3.29 0.27 16.87
C PRO A 84 -4.53 -0.46 16.33
N HIS A 85 -5.16 0.04 15.26
CA HIS A 85 -6.44 -0.46 14.76
C HIS A 85 -6.34 -1.26 13.46
N VAL A 86 -5.12 -1.58 13.02
CA VAL A 86 -4.85 -2.38 11.82
C VAL A 86 -3.89 -3.51 12.13
N CYS A 87 -3.78 -4.50 11.26
CA CYS A 87 -2.84 -5.59 11.45
C CYS A 87 -1.39 -5.10 11.39
N THR A 88 -0.49 -5.81 12.07
CA THR A 88 0.92 -5.42 12.19
C THR A 88 1.65 -5.51 10.85
N THR A 89 2.81 -4.87 10.76
CA THR A 89 3.64 -4.91 9.55
C THR A 89 4.04 -6.34 9.18
N LYS A 90 4.39 -7.17 10.17
CA LYS A 90 4.68 -8.58 9.93
C LYS A 90 3.50 -9.31 9.29
N ARG A 91 2.28 -9.10 9.80
CA ARG A 91 1.08 -9.69 9.22
C ARG A 91 0.81 -9.19 7.80
N ARG A 92 1.04 -7.90 7.53
CA ARG A 92 0.95 -7.34 6.17
C ARG A 92 2.01 -7.92 5.23
N ALA A 93 3.22 -8.21 5.72
CA ALA A 93 4.25 -8.90 4.96
C ALA A 93 3.83 -10.35 4.60
N GLU A 94 3.22 -11.08 5.54
CA GLU A 94 2.63 -12.39 5.26
C GLU A 94 1.53 -12.31 4.17
N VAL A 95 0.72 -11.24 4.15
CA VAL A 95 -0.25 -10.99 3.07
C VAL A 95 0.45 -10.81 1.72
N LEU A 96 1.56 -10.06 1.70
CA LEU A 96 2.35 -9.89 0.46
C LEU A 96 2.91 -11.23 -0.05
N ASP A 97 3.38 -12.09 0.85
CA ASP A 97 3.90 -13.42 0.49
C ASP A 97 2.81 -14.33 -0.09
N ILE A 98 1.63 -14.35 0.54
CA ILE A 98 0.48 -15.11 0.03
C ILE A 98 0.07 -14.60 -1.36
N LEU A 99 -0.02 -13.29 -1.55
CA LEU A 99 -0.36 -12.70 -2.86
C LEU A 99 0.69 -13.04 -3.93
N ARG A 100 1.98 -13.06 -3.58
CA ARG A 100 3.05 -13.54 -4.47
C ARG A 100 2.84 -14.99 -4.89
N GLU A 101 2.56 -15.89 -3.93
CA GLU A 101 2.31 -17.31 -4.19
C GLU A 101 1.12 -17.53 -5.12
N GLU A 102 0.12 -16.66 -5.04
CA GLU A 102 -1.04 -16.67 -5.92
C GLU A 102 -0.84 -15.90 -7.24
N GLY A 103 0.38 -15.40 -7.49
CA GLY A 103 0.75 -14.69 -8.70
C GLY A 103 0.15 -13.30 -8.85
N ILE A 104 -0.40 -12.73 -7.78
CA ILE A 104 -1.00 -11.39 -7.79
C ILE A 104 0.10 -10.35 -7.55
N PRO A 105 0.34 -9.41 -8.48
CA PRO A 105 1.35 -8.38 -8.31
C PRO A 105 0.98 -7.42 -7.18
N THR A 106 2.00 -7.00 -6.43
CA THR A 106 1.85 -6.10 -5.29
C THR A 106 2.68 -4.83 -5.44
N VAL A 107 2.22 -3.75 -4.83
CA VAL A 107 2.94 -2.49 -4.67
C VAL A 107 2.98 -2.14 -3.19
N CYS A 108 4.14 -1.78 -2.67
CA CYS A 108 4.27 -1.32 -1.29
C CYS A 108 4.20 0.21 -1.23
N TRP A 109 3.36 0.75 -0.33
CA TRP A 109 3.38 2.16 0.06
C TRP A 109 4.24 2.33 1.31
N MET A 110 5.47 2.84 1.13
CA MET A 110 6.39 3.16 2.22
C MET A 110 6.19 4.63 2.63
N THR A 111 4.99 4.95 3.08
CA THR A 111 4.60 6.31 3.49
C THR A 111 3.36 6.28 4.39
N PRO A 112 3.28 7.16 5.42
CA PRO A 112 4.31 8.09 5.88
C PRO A 112 5.40 7.42 6.72
N ILE A 113 6.61 7.97 6.68
CA ILE A 113 7.69 7.67 7.62
C ILE A 113 7.87 8.89 8.51
N LEU A 114 7.72 8.70 9.83
CA LEU A 114 7.65 9.80 10.78
C LEU A 114 9.05 10.26 11.21
N PRO A 115 9.44 11.53 10.98
CA PRO A 115 10.70 12.07 11.42
C PRO A 115 10.96 11.84 12.90
N PHE A 116 12.19 11.49 13.27
CA PHE A 116 12.66 11.23 14.64
C PHE A 116 12.03 10.02 15.34
N ILE A 117 11.12 9.28 14.68
CA ILE A 117 10.41 8.15 15.26
C ILE A 117 10.78 6.84 14.56
N ASN A 118 10.53 6.76 13.25
CA ASN A 118 10.85 5.57 12.46
C ASN A 118 11.63 5.88 11.16
N ASP A 119 12.19 7.08 11.06
CA ASP A 119 13.06 7.50 9.95
C ASP A 119 14.51 7.04 10.15
N THR A 120 14.71 5.75 10.38
CA THR A 120 16.00 5.10 10.61
C THR A 120 16.37 4.16 9.48
N GLU A 121 17.66 3.93 9.26
CA GLU A 121 18.13 2.95 8.27
C GLU A 121 17.62 1.55 8.58
N GLU A 122 17.60 1.17 9.88
CA GLU A 122 17.07 -0.12 10.32
C GLU A 122 15.61 -0.32 9.91
N ASN A 123 14.74 0.68 10.14
CA ASN A 123 13.35 0.62 9.74
C ASN A 123 13.20 0.48 8.21
N ILE A 124 13.95 1.27 7.45
CA ILE A 124 13.91 1.23 5.98
C ILE A 124 14.40 -0.11 5.47
N HIS A 125 15.51 -0.64 5.99
CA HIS A 125 16.01 -1.97 5.62
C HIS A 125 14.98 -3.05 5.91
N GLY A 126 14.40 -3.09 7.12
CA GLY A 126 13.41 -4.09 7.46
C GLY A 126 12.16 -4.08 6.57
N ILE A 127 11.69 -2.89 6.15
CA ILE A 127 10.59 -2.79 5.19
C ILE A 127 11.02 -3.27 3.79
N LEU A 128 12.23 -2.88 3.35
CA LEU A 128 12.79 -3.32 2.07
C LEU A 128 12.96 -4.83 2.01
N ASP A 129 13.41 -5.47 3.09
CA ASP A 129 13.56 -6.92 3.17
C ASP A 129 12.22 -7.65 2.98
N TYR A 130 11.13 -7.15 3.58
CA TYR A 130 9.78 -7.68 3.31
C TYR A 130 9.40 -7.55 1.83
N CYS A 131 9.65 -6.39 1.22
CA CYS A 131 9.33 -6.14 -0.19
C CYS A 131 10.17 -7.03 -1.14
N ILE A 132 11.45 -7.24 -0.83
CA ILE A 132 12.36 -8.10 -1.60
C ILE A 132 11.89 -9.56 -1.51
N HIS A 133 11.60 -10.05 -0.30
CA HIS A 133 11.10 -11.40 -0.09
C HIS A 133 9.81 -11.66 -0.83
N ALA A 134 8.87 -10.73 -0.74
CA ALA A 134 7.59 -10.81 -1.43
C ALA A 134 7.67 -10.52 -2.94
N LYS A 135 8.83 -10.16 -3.47
CA LYS A 135 9.02 -9.78 -4.88
C LYS A 135 8.01 -8.73 -5.34
N THR A 136 7.76 -7.71 -4.51
CA THR A 136 6.85 -6.63 -4.86
C THR A 136 7.27 -5.96 -6.18
N TYR A 137 6.30 -5.64 -7.05
CA TYR A 137 6.54 -4.95 -8.30
C TYR A 137 7.22 -3.59 -8.08
N GLY A 138 6.74 -2.84 -7.09
CA GLY A 138 7.26 -1.51 -6.85
C GLY A 138 7.04 -0.99 -5.44
N ILE A 139 7.81 0.03 -5.09
CA ILE A 139 7.72 0.74 -3.82
C ILE A 139 7.45 2.22 -4.08
N LEU A 140 6.31 2.70 -3.60
CA LEU A 140 5.92 4.11 -3.63
C LEU A 140 6.40 4.82 -2.38
N THR A 141 7.20 5.88 -2.58
CA THR A 141 7.57 6.85 -1.57
C THR A 141 7.39 8.26 -2.11
N PHE A 142 6.82 9.16 -1.34
CA PHE A 142 6.72 10.58 -1.68
C PHE A 142 7.72 11.41 -0.88
N GLY A 143 8.87 10.81 -0.58
CA GLY A 143 9.85 11.30 0.38
C GLY A 143 9.73 10.59 1.73
N ILE A 144 10.70 10.85 2.60
CA ILE A 144 10.69 10.36 3.97
C ILE A 144 10.18 11.49 4.85
N GLY A 145 8.96 11.38 5.32
CA GLY A 145 8.30 12.42 6.08
C GLY A 145 6.80 12.23 6.19
N VAL A 146 6.11 13.26 6.66
CA VAL A 146 4.66 13.32 6.82
C VAL A 146 4.12 14.70 6.45
N THR A 147 2.88 14.78 6.03
CA THR A 147 2.16 16.06 5.86
C THR A 147 1.19 16.25 7.03
N LEU A 148 1.17 17.47 7.58
CA LEU A 148 0.29 17.82 8.70
C LEU A 148 -0.69 18.91 8.27
N ARG A 149 -1.89 18.49 7.88
CA ARG A 149 -3.01 19.38 7.62
C ARG A 149 -3.55 19.99 8.92
N ASP A 150 -4.33 21.04 8.77
CA ASP A 150 -5.11 21.53 9.90
C ASP A 150 -6.10 20.45 10.39
N GLY A 151 -6.29 20.32 11.70
CA GLY A 151 -7.01 19.20 12.31
C GLY A 151 -6.11 17.97 12.54
N ASP A 152 -5.45 17.47 11.51
CA ASP A 152 -4.53 16.32 11.63
C ASP A 152 -3.33 16.66 12.53
N ARG A 153 -2.81 17.91 12.46
CA ARG A 153 -1.71 18.39 13.28
C ARG A 153 -2.05 18.34 14.78
N GLN A 154 -3.23 18.79 15.16
CA GLN A 154 -3.67 18.79 16.56
C GLN A 154 -3.79 17.36 17.08
N TYR A 155 -4.35 16.47 16.28
CA TYR A 155 -4.44 15.06 16.61
C TYR A 155 -3.05 14.42 16.76
N PHE A 156 -2.18 14.63 15.79
CA PHE A 156 -0.82 14.11 15.76
C PHE A 156 -0.02 14.58 16.98
N TYR A 157 -0.05 15.88 17.29
CA TYR A 157 0.68 16.45 18.45
C TYR A 157 0.14 15.93 19.77
N ARG A 158 -1.17 15.68 19.89
CA ARG A 158 -1.74 15.04 21.07
C ARG A 158 -1.22 13.61 21.22
N LYS A 159 -1.11 12.86 20.13
CA LYS A 159 -0.56 11.50 20.14
C LYS A 159 0.95 11.47 20.40
N LEU A 160 1.69 12.48 19.98
CA LEU A 160 3.09 12.62 20.37
C LEU A 160 3.24 12.85 21.89
N ASP A 161 2.43 13.73 22.48
CA ASP A 161 2.44 13.95 23.93
C ASP A 161 2.11 12.67 24.71
N GLU A 162 1.17 11.87 24.21
CA GLU A 162 0.73 10.61 24.84
C GLU A 162 1.80 9.49 24.76
N HIS A 163 2.46 9.34 23.60
CA HIS A 163 3.28 8.16 23.33
C HIS A 163 4.79 8.43 23.21
N PHE A 164 5.19 9.69 23.00
CA PHE A 164 6.57 10.10 22.75
C PHE A 164 6.90 11.41 23.48
N PRO A 165 7.06 11.38 24.81
CA PRO A 165 7.30 12.58 25.62
C PRO A 165 8.44 13.44 25.07
N GLY A 166 8.20 14.76 24.93
CA GLY A 166 9.17 15.71 24.40
C GLY A 166 9.25 15.80 22.87
N MET A 167 8.67 14.83 22.14
CA MET A 167 8.75 14.79 20.68
C MET A 167 7.97 15.94 20.03
N LYS A 168 6.82 16.30 20.57
CA LYS A 168 6.04 17.44 20.07
C LYS A 168 6.86 18.73 20.05
N GLN A 169 7.58 19.04 21.12
CA GLN A 169 8.45 20.22 21.20
C GLN A 169 9.54 20.16 20.12
N LYS A 170 10.12 19.00 19.90
CA LYS A 170 11.11 18.79 18.84
C LYS A 170 10.53 19.08 17.46
N TYR A 171 9.32 18.60 17.17
CA TYR A 171 8.62 18.90 15.90
C TYR A 171 8.33 20.40 15.74
N ILE A 172 7.82 21.05 16.78
CA ILE A 172 7.53 22.49 16.76
C ILE A 172 8.82 23.30 16.53
N GLN A 173 9.90 22.99 17.22
CA GLN A 173 11.19 23.67 17.08
C GLN A 173 11.80 23.48 15.69
N THR A 174 11.66 22.29 15.13
CA THR A 174 12.26 21.95 13.83
C THR A 174 11.45 22.48 12.65
N TYR A 175 10.12 22.38 12.71
CA TYR A 175 9.25 22.58 11.54
C TYR A 175 8.25 23.73 11.69
N GLY A 176 8.06 24.24 12.91
CA GLY A 176 7.04 25.27 13.14
C GLY A 176 5.65 24.84 12.69
N ASN A 177 5.07 25.63 11.79
CA ASN A 177 3.76 25.38 11.18
C ASN A 177 3.85 24.83 9.74
N ALA A 178 5.00 24.31 9.32
CA ALA A 178 5.15 23.78 7.97
C ALA A 178 4.14 22.66 7.69
N TYR A 179 3.61 22.65 6.47
CA TYR A 179 2.69 21.60 6.00
C TYR A 179 3.43 20.28 5.77
N GLU A 180 4.58 20.37 5.09
CA GLU A 180 5.46 19.24 4.83
C GLU A 180 6.49 19.14 5.94
N ILE A 181 6.63 17.94 6.49
CA ILE A 181 7.51 17.59 7.59
C ILE A 181 8.49 16.52 7.09
N PRO A 182 9.55 16.91 6.34
CA PRO A 182 10.54 15.96 5.86
C PRO A 182 11.47 15.50 6.98
N SER A 183 11.92 14.23 6.89
CA SER A 183 12.98 13.74 7.78
C SER A 183 14.29 14.50 7.53
N PRO A 184 15.04 14.87 8.57
CA PRO A 184 16.42 15.36 8.41
C PRO A 184 17.33 14.38 7.64
N SER A 185 17.03 13.08 7.73
CA SER A 185 17.77 12.01 7.05
C SER A 185 17.18 11.65 5.68
N GLN A 186 16.21 12.41 5.17
CA GLN A 186 15.50 12.08 3.93
C GLN A 186 16.45 11.76 2.76
N ALA A 187 17.49 12.56 2.56
CA ALA A 187 18.39 12.38 1.42
C ALA A 187 19.18 11.06 1.47
N SER A 188 19.66 10.65 2.65
CA SER A 188 20.37 9.40 2.86
C SER A 188 19.42 8.20 2.74
N LEU A 189 18.26 8.25 3.39
CA LEU A 189 17.27 7.18 3.38
C LEU A 189 16.69 6.97 1.98
N MET A 190 16.39 8.02 1.24
CA MET A 190 15.94 7.91 -0.15
C MET A 190 17.02 7.35 -1.08
N ARG A 191 18.29 7.61 -0.80
CA ARG A 191 19.43 7.02 -1.53
C ARG A 191 19.50 5.51 -1.24
N LEU A 192 19.34 5.11 0.02
CA LEU A 192 19.25 3.71 0.42
C LEU A 192 18.10 2.99 -0.31
N VAL A 193 16.88 3.53 -0.28
CA VAL A 193 15.73 2.95 -0.99
C VAL A 193 16.02 2.77 -2.48
N ARG A 194 16.49 3.82 -3.17
CA ARG A 194 16.76 3.75 -4.63
C ARG A 194 17.84 2.71 -4.96
N LYS A 195 18.92 2.68 -4.17
CA LYS A 195 20.02 1.72 -4.37
C LYS A 195 19.52 0.29 -4.21
N THR A 196 18.81 0.00 -3.14
CA THR A 196 18.27 -1.34 -2.86
C THR A 196 17.23 -1.76 -3.90
N CYS A 197 16.30 -0.88 -4.26
CA CYS A 197 15.34 -1.16 -5.34
C CYS A 197 16.03 -1.50 -6.67
N ALA A 198 17.04 -0.72 -7.06
CA ALA A 198 17.82 -0.99 -8.29
C ALA A 198 18.54 -2.33 -8.24
N GLN A 199 19.11 -2.71 -7.09
CA GLN A 199 19.80 -3.99 -6.90
C GLN A 199 18.89 -5.21 -7.02
N HIS A 200 17.61 -5.06 -6.62
CA HIS A 200 16.63 -6.16 -6.58
C HIS A 200 15.57 -6.09 -7.69
N GLY A 201 15.70 -5.15 -8.63
CA GLY A 201 14.74 -5.02 -9.74
C GLY A 201 13.36 -4.56 -9.34
N ILE A 202 13.23 -3.87 -8.19
CA ILE A 202 11.98 -3.30 -7.70
C ILE A 202 11.81 -1.90 -8.31
N GLU A 203 10.67 -1.62 -8.93
CA GLU A 203 10.38 -0.29 -9.48
C GLU A 203 10.16 0.73 -8.35
N ASN A 204 10.81 1.89 -8.45
CA ASN A 204 10.62 2.98 -7.48
C ASN A 204 10.37 4.35 -8.13
N ASN A 205 10.13 4.35 -9.44
CA ASN A 205 9.67 5.53 -10.12
C ASN A 205 8.15 5.64 -9.99
N THR A 206 7.69 6.68 -9.31
CA THR A 206 6.27 6.92 -9.02
C THR A 206 5.42 6.90 -10.29
N ASN A 207 5.85 7.56 -11.36
CA ASN A 207 5.09 7.63 -12.60
C ASN A 207 4.96 6.25 -13.28
N ARG A 208 6.03 5.44 -13.26
CA ARG A 208 6.00 4.08 -13.82
C ARG A 208 5.10 3.16 -13.02
N ILE A 209 5.14 3.27 -11.68
CA ILE A 209 4.27 2.47 -10.81
C ILE A 209 2.80 2.85 -11.05
N PHE A 210 2.46 4.15 -11.11
CA PHE A 210 1.09 4.58 -11.43
C PHE A 210 0.67 4.17 -12.83
N ALA A 211 1.56 4.28 -13.83
CA ALA A 211 1.27 3.79 -15.18
C ALA A 211 0.99 2.28 -15.18
N TYR A 212 1.77 1.51 -14.41
CA TYR A 212 1.54 0.06 -14.26
C TYR A 212 0.20 -0.24 -13.59
N MET A 213 -0.17 0.48 -12.54
CA MET A 213 -1.43 0.29 -11.82
C MET A 213 -2.66 0.74 -12.61
N ASN A 214 -2.49 1.62 -13.60
CA ASN A 214 -3.60 2.16 -14.39
C ASN A 214 -3.71 1.54 -15.81
N ARG A 215 -2.75 0.71 -16.22
CA ARG A 215 -2.80 0.02 -17.52
C ARG A 215 -3.30 -1.40 -17.29
N PHE A 216 -4.50 -1.66 -17.79
CA PHE A 216 -5.13 -2.97 -17.74
C PHE A 216 -5.39 -3.46 -19.17
N GLU A 217 -5.03 -4.71 -19.43
CA GLU A 217 -5.25 -5.37 -20.70
C GLU A 217 -6.43 -6.33 -20.53
N ASP A 218 -7.33 -6.33 -21.50
CA ASP A 218 -8.32 -7.38 -21.61
C ASP A 218 -7.61 -8.63 -22.14
N LYS A 219 -7.30 -9.55 -21.24
CA LYS A 219 -6.58 -10.78 -21.59
C LYS A 219 -7.45 -11.78 -22.36
N LEU A 220 -8.77 -11.56 -22.38
CA LEU A 220 -9.73 -12.35 -23.13
C LEU A 220 -10.07 -11.69 -24.48
N ALA A 221 -9.59 -10.48 -24.74
CA ALA A 221 -9.77 -9.81 -26.03
C ALA A 221 -9.08 -10.61 -27.15
N GLY A 222 -9.85 -11.27 -27.97
CA GLY A 222 -9.37 -12.11 -29.07
C GLY A 222 -9.75 -13.58 -28.94
N GLU A 223 -10.29 -14.03 -27.84
CA GLU A 223 -11.01 -15.30 -27.79
C GLU A 223 -12.31 -15.14 -28.59
N GLN A 224 -12.33 -15.72 -29.79
CA GLN A 224 -13.56 -15.79 -30.58
C GLN A 224 -14.48 -16.79 -29.86
N LEU A 225 -15.46 -16.27 -29.14
CA LEU A 225 -16.51 -17.11 -28.59
C LEU A 225 -17.25 -17.80 -29.73
N SER A 226 -17.30 -19.11 -29.70
CA SER A 226 -18.14 -19.90 -30.64
C SER A 226 -19.60 -19.69 -30.27
N LEU A 227 -20.48 -19.69 -31.27
CA LEU A 227 -21.92 -19.69 -31.03
C LEU A 227 -22.41 -20.87 -30.18
N PHE A 228 -21.58 -21.89 -29.98
CA PHE A 228 -21.85 -23.09 -29.17
C PHE A 228 -21.39 -22.98 -27.73
N ASP A 229 -20.71 -21.89 -27.34
CA ASP A 229 -20.26 -21.67 -25.97
C ASP A 229 -21.37 -21.12 -25.03
N PHE A 230 -22.58 -20.93 -25.59
CA PHE A 230 -23.77 -20.41 -24.89
C PHE A 230 -24.85 -21.47 -24.62
N THR A 231 -24.51 -22.75 -24.69
CA THR A 231 -25.47 -23.85 -24.42
C THR A 231 -25.22 -24.50 -23.07
#